data_a0c3e5c8dac3d26f256d1006bee7bed4
#
_entry.id   a0c3e5c8dac3d26f256d1006bee7bed4
#
_cell.length_a   1.000
_cell.length_b   1.000
_cell.length_c   1.000
_cell.angle_alpha   90.00
_cell.angle_beta   90.00
_cell.angle_gamma   90.00
#
_symmetry.space_group_name_H-M   'P 1'
#
loop_
_entity.id
_entity.type
_entity.pdbx_description
1 polymer ?
#
loop_
_entity_poly.entity_id
_entity_poly.type
_entity_poly.pdbx_seq_one_letter_code
_entity_poly.pdbx_strand_id
1 'polypeptide(L)'
;MSDSPLRVWVDKDGALLRLRLNRPKPNLVDAAMIAALRAVLAEYRGRPGVLAALLDAEGPHFSFGASVEEHLPAQCAAMLASLHGLIVEMLEWPAPILVAARGQCLGGGLEVAMGGSLIFAAGDAKFGQPEIRLGVFAPAASVLLPLRIGQAAAEDMLFSGRSIDAAEAKNVGLVTHVSDDPEAAALAWFDRELAGKSSAALACALAAVRQEYVATAKRRIAEVEQLYLERLMRTHDATEGLNAFLAKRPAQWQHR
;
A
#
# COMPACT_ATOMS: atom_id res chain seq x y z
N MET A 1 -8.20 -11.43 24.16
CA MET A 1 -8.22 -11.41 22.66
C MET A 1 -6.92 -10.75 22.24
N SER A 2 -6.16 -11.35 21.34
CA SER A 2 -4.85 -10.83 20.91
C SER A 2 -5.02 -9.42 20.34
N ASP A 3 -4.26 -8.48 20.89
CA ASP A 3 -4.22 -7.05 20.48
C ASP A 3 -3.38 -6.86 19.19
N SER A 4 -3.38 -7.89 18.33
CA SER A 4 -2.61 -7.90 17.09
C SER A 4 -3.17 -6.87 16.12
N PRO A 5 -2.32 -6.03 15.50
CA PRO A 5 -2.76 -5.06 14.49
C PRO A 5 -3.26 -5.74 13.22
N LEU A 6 -2.99 -7.03 13.03
CA LEU A 6 -3.34 -7.83 11.87
C LEU A 6 -4.09 -9.09 12.30
N ARG A 7 -5.24 -9.37 11.70
CA ARG A 7 -5.88 -10.69 11.77
C ARG A 7 -5.41 -11.54 10.60
N VAL A 8 -5.09 -12.82 10.89
CA VAL A 8 -4.57 -13.75 9.90
C VAL A 8 -5.32 -15.05 10.01
N TRP A 9 -5.79 -15.59 8.89
CA TRP A 9 -6.36 -16.92 8.79
C TRP A 9 -6.17 -17.47 7.38
N VAL A 10 -6.43 -18.74 7.21
CA VAL A 10 -6.39 -19.39 5.91
C VAL A 10 -7.81 -19.84 5.55
N ASP A 11 -8.18 -19.64 4.31
CA ASP A 11 -9.50 -19.90 3.75
C ASP A 11 -9.36 -20.82 2.52
N LYS A 12 -10.50 -21.29 1.96
CA LYS A 12 -10.51 -22.10 0.73
C LYS A 12 -9.61 -23.33 0.80
N ASP A 13 -9.77 -24.13 1.87
CA ASP A 13 -9.00 -25.37 2.10
C ASP A 13 -7.47 -25.15 2.07
N GLY A 14 -7.01 -24.01 2.54
CA GLY A 14 -5.60 -23.68 2.59
C GLY A 14 -5.08 -22.87 1.40
N ALA A 15 -5.90 -22.65 0.38
CA ALA A 15 -5.46 -22.01 -0.86
C ALA A 15 -5.44 -20.47 -0.82
N LEU A 16 -6.14 -19.84 0.14
CA LEU A 16 -6.22 -18.39 0.26
C LEU A 16 -5.75 -17.92 1.63
N LEU A 17 -4.65 -17.18 1.69
CA LEU A 17 -4.22 -16.48 2.90
C LEU A 17 -5.04 -15.20 3.08
N ARG A 18 -5.65 -15.02 4.25
CA ARG A 18 -6.43 -13.83 4.58
C ARG A 18 -5.64 -12.95 5.55
N LEU A 19 -5.53 -11.69 5.18
CA LEU A 19 -4.82 -10.65 5.93
C LEU A 19 -5.77 -9.48 6.13
N ARG A 20 -6.15 -9.19 7.39
CA ARG A 20 -7.05 -8.07 7.68
C ARG A 20 -6.39 -7.09 8.63
N LEU A 21 -6.21 -5.84 8.17
CA LEU A 21 -5.79 -4.74 9.04
C LEU A 21 -6.82 -4.60 10.16
N ASN A 22 -6.38 -4.62 11.43
CA ASN A 22 -7.27 -4.79 12.58
C ASN A 22 -7.08 -3.69 13.64
N ARG A 23 -6.93 -2.45 13.20
CA ARG A 23 -6.97 -1.26 14.05
C ARG A 23 -8.01 -0.28 13.51
N PRO A 24 -9.33 -0.64 13.61
CA PRO A 24 -10.39 0.13 12.98
C PRO A 24 -10.38 1.56 13.47
N LYS A 25 -10.72 2.37 12.62
CA LYS A 25 -10.69 3.74 12.22
C LYS A 25 -9.42 4.13 11.52
N PRO A 26 -8.21 4.28 12.07
CA PRO A 26 -7.16 4.74 11.17
C PRO A 26 -6.51 3.60 10.37
N ASN A 27 -6.48 2.36 10.88
CA ASN A 27 -5.71 1.27 10.28
C ASN A 27 -4.33 1.75 9.81
N LEU A 28 -3.62 2.50 10.69
CA LEU A 28 -2.33 3.07 10.33
C LEU A 28 -1.33 1.97 9.99
N VAL A 29 -0.56 2.22 8.95
CA VAL A 29 0.58 1.41 8.56
C VAL A 29 1.80 1.90 9.36
N ASP A 30 1.77 1.65 10.66
CA ASP A 30 2.85 1.94 11.62
C ASP A 30 3.84 0.77 11.72
N ALA A 31 4.91 0.96 12.47
CA ALA A 31 5.95 -0.06 12.66
C ALA A 31 5.39 -1.42 13.11
N ALA A 32 4.38 -1.45 13.98
CA ALA A 32 3.77 -2.69 14.46
C ALA A 32 2.95 -3.39 13.36
N MET A 33 2.20 -2.65 12.55
CA MET A 33 1.46 -3.18 11.41
C MET A 33 2.40 -3.72 10.34
N ILE A 34 3.45 -2.96 10.01
CA ILE A 34 4.47 -3.38 9.05
C ILE A 34 5.15 -4.67 9.50
N ALA A 35 5.58 -4.76 10.76
CA ALA A 35 6.21 -5.96 11.31
C ALA A 35 5.28 -7.18 11.25
N ALA A 36 3.99 -7.01 11.57
CA ALA A 36 3.00 -8.07 11.50
C ALA A 36 2.78 -8.58 10.06
N LEU A 37 2.65 -7.68 9.09
CA LEU A 37 2.50 -8.02 7.67
C LEU A 37 3.75 -8.77 7.15
N ARG A 38 4.95 -8.25 7.43
CA ARG A 38 6.21 -8.89 7.01
C ARG A 38 6.39 -10.29 7.59
N ALA A 39 6.08 -10.46 8.89
CA ALA A 39 6.18 -11.76 9.55
C ALA A 39 5.28 -12.81 8.87
N VAL A 40 4.04 -12.46 8.58
CA VAL A 40 3.09 -13.39 7.94
C VAL A 40 3.46 -13.67 6.48
N LEU A 41 3.87 -12.64 5.73
CA LEU A 41 4.33 -12.84 4.34
C LEU A 41 5.55 -13.75 4.28
N ALA A 42 6.49 -13.64 5.24
CA ALA A 42 7.64 -14.53 5.34
C ALA A 42 7.23 -15.97 5.70
N GLU A 43 6.32 -16.15 6.68
CA GLU A 43 5.82 -17.47 7.11
C GLU A 43 5.14 -18.24 5.96
N TYR A 44 4.35 -17.53 5.13
CA TYR A 44 3.60 -18.16 4.05
C TYR A 44 4.31 -18.13 2.70
N ARG A 45 5.50 -17.55 2.63
CA ARG A 45 6.26 -17.42 1.38
C ARG A 45 6.56 -18.78 0.76
N GLY A 46 6.04 -19.00 -0.44
CA GLY A 46 6.25 -20.25 -1.19
C GLY A 46 5.59 -21.49 -0.59
N ARG A 47 4.66 -21.32 0.35
CA ARG A 47 3.91 -22.44 0.91
C ARG A 47 3.11 -23.16 -0.18
N PRO A 48 3.31 -24.49 -0.38
CA PRO A 48 2.59 -25.24 -1.40
C PRO A 48 1.08 -25.14 -1.21
N GLY A 49 0.35 -24.97 -2.32
CA GLY A 49 -1.11 -24.90 -2.31
C GLY A 49 -1.68 -23.49 -2.06
N VAL A 50 -0.90 -22.54 -1.56
CA VAL A 50 -1.35 -21.14 -1.46
C VAL A 50 -1.36 -20.53 -2.86
N LEU A 51 -2.56 -20.17 -3.33
CA LEU A 51 -2.80 -19.61 -4.66
C LEU A 51 -2.84 -18.08 -4.66
N ALA A 52 -3.23 -17.46 -3.54
CA ALA A 52 -3.26 -16.01 -3.38
C ALA A 52 -3.26 -15.61 -1.90
N ALA A 53 -3.01 -14.32 -1.65
CA ALA A 53 -3.41 -13.65 -0.43
C ALA A 53 -4.53 -12.65 -0.73
N LEU A 54 -5.41 -12.39 0.26
CA LEU A 54 -6.37 -11.29 0.23
C LEU A 54 -6.12 -10.38 1.43
N LEU A 55 -5.73 -9.14 1.13
CA LEU A 55 -5.53 -8.08 2.10
C LEU A 55 -6.75 -7.16 2.12
N ASP A 56 -7.39 -7.06 3.26
CA ASP A 56 -8.51 -6.16 3.52
C ASP A 56 -8.34 -5.43 4.86
N ALA A 57 -9.36 -4.71 5.30
CA ALA A 57 -9.32 -3.96 6.55
C ALA A 57 -10.63 -4.06 7.33
N GLU A 58 -10.53 -4.11 8.64
CA GLU A 58 -11.65 -4.00 9.57
C GLU A 58 -12.15 -2.55 9.61
N GLY A 59 -13.47 -2.39 9.67
CA GLY A 59 -14.12 -1.09 9.76
C GLY A 59 -14.36 -0.41 8.40
N PRO A 60 -14.72 0.89 8.41
CA PRO A 60 -15.20 1.59 7.22
C PRO A 60 -14.11 2.05 6.26
N HIS A 61 -12.84 1.97 6.64
CA HIS A 61 -11.71 2.49 5.87
C HIS A 61 -10.60 1.46 5.75
N PHE A 62 -9.95 1.43 4.59
CA PHE A 62 -8.78 0.59 4.38
C PHE A 62 -7.61 1.06 5.25
N SER A 63 -7.14 2.30 5.03
CA SER A 63 -6.08 2.90 5.84
C SER A 63 -5.99 4.41 5.60
N PHE A 64 -5.67 5.16 6.65
CA PHE A 64 -5.37 6.59 6.56
C PHE A 64 -3.89 6.89 6.28
N GLY A 65 -3.06 5.85 6.09
CA GLY A 65 -1.65 6.00 5.76
C GLY A 65 -0.70 5.59 6.88
N ALA A 66 0.55 6.01 6.76
CA ALA A 66 1.58 5.80 7.77
C ALA A 66 1.43 6.80 8.93
N SER A 67 2.08 6.51 10.06
CA SER A 67 2.10 7.43 11.20
C SER A 67 2.89 8.70 10.86
N VAL A 68 2.27 9.87 11.00
CA VAL A 68 2.96 11.16 10.77
C VAL A 68 4.07 11.37 11.81
N GLU A 69 3.90 10.88 13.03
CA GLU A 69 4.91 10.96 14.08
C GLU A 69 6.19 10.20 13.69
N GLU A 70 6.05 9.04 13.02
CA GLU A 70 7.18 8.24 12.54
C GLU A 70 7.90 8.88 11.34
N HIS A 71 7.33 9.92 10.71
CA HIS A 71 8.00 10.72 9.67
C HIS A 71 8.91 11.80 10.24
N LEU A 72 8.88 12.07 11.55
CA LEU A 72 9.79 13.04 12.15
C LEU A 72 11.26 12.57 12.03
N PRO A 73 12.23 13.50 11.97
CA PRO A 73 13.64 13.19 11.66
C PRO A 73 14.25 12.05 12.47
N ALA A 74 13.84 11.89 13.74
CA ALA A 74 14.40 10.85 14.62
C ALA A 74 14.00 9.41 14.20
N GLN A 75 12.88 9.22 13.50
CA GLN A 75 12.31 7.89 13.18
C GLN A 75 12.20 7.65 11.68
N CYS A 76 12.20 8.72 10.88
CA CYS A 76 11.88 8.70 9.47
C CYS A 76 12.68 7.65 8.67
N ALA A 77 13.98 7.58 8.86
CA ALA A 77 14.82 6.64 8.12
C ALA A 77 14.46 5.17 8.41
N ALA A 78 14.21 4.84 9.67
CA ALA A 78 13.81 3.48 10.07
C ALA A 78 12.41 3.13 9.56
N MET A 79 11.48 4.09 9.63
CA MET A 79 10.11 3.93 9.13
C MET A 79 10.11 3.69 7.62
N LEU A 80 10.80 4.54 6.83
CA LEU A 80 10.87 4.40 5.37
C LEU A 80 11.50 3.07 4.97
N ALA A 81 12.65 2.70 5.56
CA ALA A 81 13.29 1.42 5.28
C ALA A 81 12.36 0.22 5.58
N SER A 82 11.57 0.31 6.65
CA SER A 82 10.63 -0.74 7.04
C SER A 82 9.44 -0.82 6.07
N LEU A 83 8.81 0.31 5.74
CA LEU A 83 7.67 0.39 4.83
C LEU A 83 8.06 -0.03 3.40
N HIS A 84 9.16 0.51 2.90
CA HIS A 84 9.65 0.17 1.56
C HIS A 84 10.08 -1.30 1.47
N GLY A 85 10.69 -1.82 2.55
CA GLY A 85 10.99 -3.25 2.66
C GLY A 85 9.74 -4.12 2.54
N LEU A 86 8.66 -3.78 3.27
CA LEU A 86 7.37 -4.46 3.16
C LEU A 86 6.83 -4.41 1.72
N ILE A 87 6.81 -3.24 1.10
CA ILE A 87 6.29 -3.07 -0.27
C ILE A 87 7.07 -3.94 -1.26
N VAL A 88 8.40 -3.95 -1.17
CA VAL A 88 9.26 -4.80 -2.02
C VAL A 88 8.97 -6.28 -1.76
N GLU A 89 8.83 -6.71 -0.50
CA GLU A 89 8.49 -8.09 -0.14
C GLU A 89 7.12 -8.52 -0.70
N MET A 90 6.12 -7.61 -0.71
CA MET A 90 4.81 -7.84 -1.33
C MET A 90 4.92 -7.97 -2.86
N LEU A 91 5.71 -7.12 -3.49
CA LEU A 91 5.95 -7.19 -4.94
C LEU A 91 6.67 -8.48 -5.35
N GLU A 92 7.57 -8.98 -4.52
CA GLU A 92 8.34 -10.22 -4.72
C GLU A 92 7.63 -11.47 -4.17
N TRP A 93 6.44 -11.32 -3.56
CA TRP A 93 5.73 -12.48 -2.99
C TRP A 93 5.25 -13.41 -4.12
N PRO A 94 5.43 -14.76 -4.00
CA PRO A 94 5.32 -15.68 -5.13
C PRO A 94 3.88 -16.05 -5.49
N ALA A 95 2.87 -15.39 -4.95
CA ALA A 95 1.48 -15.56 -5.33
C ALA A 95 0.79 -14.18 -5.47
N PRO A 96 -0.31 -14.05 -6.23
CA PRO A 96 -1.06 -12.79 -6.30
C PRO A 96 -1.55 -12.34 -4.93
N ILE A 97 -1.41 -11.05 -4.62
CA ILE A 97 -2.04 -10.41 -3.46
C ILE A 97 -3.23 -9.60 -4.00
N LEU A 98 -4.43 -10.03 -3.66
CA LEU A 98 -5.65 -9.28 -3.91
C LEU A 98 -5.83 -8.25 -2.79
N VAL A 99 -6.28 -7.06 -3.11
CA VAL A 99 -6.55 -6.00 -2.12
C VAL A 99 -8.00 -5.60 -2.22
N ALA A 100 -8.73 -5.63 -1.11
CA ALA A 100 -10.11 -5.15 -1.03
C ALA A 100 -10.16 -3.86 -0.22
N ALA A 101 -10.38 -2.72 -0.90
CA ALA A 101 -10.35 -1.40 -0.30
C ALA A 101 -11.73 -0.76 -0.26
N ARG A 102 -12.07 -0.16 0.89
CA ARG A 102 -13.28 0.67 1.08
C ARG A 102 -12.94 1.96 1.82
N GLY A 103 -13.78 2.98 1.66
CA GLY A 103 -13.58 4.28 2.30
C GLY A 103 -12.19 4.85 1.98
N GLN A 104 -11.46 5.32 2.98
CA GLN A 104 -10.15 5.95 2.78
C GLN A 104 -9.03 4.91 2.57
N CYS A 105 -8.25 5.10 1.51
CA CYS A 105 -7.03 4.37 1.19
C CYS A 105 -5.97 5.40 0.80
N LEU A 106 -5.24 5.92 1.80
CA LEU A 106 -4.42 7.12 1.66
C LEU A 106 -2.96 6.87 2.02
N GLY A 107 -2.07 7.67 1.44
CA GLY A 107 -0.65 7.70 1.79
C GLY A 107 0.00 6.34 1.82
N GLY A 108 0.74 6.02 2.88
CA GLY A 108 1.35 4.70 3.10
C GLY A 108 0.36 3.54 2.99
N GLY A 109 -0.94 3.75 3.27
CA GLY A 109 -1.99 2.76 3.06
C GLY A 109 -2.21 2.45 1.57
N LEU A 110 -2.21 3.47 0.71
CA LEU A 110 -2.27 3.29 -0.73
C LEU A 110 -0.96 2.69 -1.27
N GLU A 111 0.19 3.07 -0.71
CA GLU A 111 1.47 2.47 -1.08
C GLU A 111 1.48 0.95 -0.82
N VAL A 112 0.98 0.51 0.35
CA VAL A 112 0.79 -0.91 0.66
C VAL A 112 -0.22 -1.56 -0.28
N ALA A 113 -1.36 -0.92 -0.56
CA ALA A 113 -2.34 -1.44 -1.50
C ALA A 113 -1.74 -1.66 -2.90
N MET A 114 -0.86 -0.77 -3.35
CA MET A 114 -0.13 -0.91 -4.61
C MET A 114 0.94 -2.01 -4.61
N GLY A 115 1.36 -2.49 -3.46
CA GLY A 115 2.16 -3.73 -3.33
C GLY A 115 1.39 -4.98 -3.77
N GLY A 116 0.05 -4.92 -3.79
CA GLY A 116 -0.81 -5.99 -4.29
C GLY A 116 -0.85 -6.12 -5.82
N SER A 117 -1.48 -7.18 -6.29
CA SER A 117 -1.65 -7.48 -7.73
C SER A 117 -2.85 -6.75 -8.32
N LEU A 118 -4.00 -6.92 -7.70
CA LEU A 118 -5.29 -6.39 -8.13
C LEU A 118 -5.96 -5.67 -6.97
N ILE A 119 -6.56 -4.51 -7.23
CA ILE A 119 -7.32 -3.75 -6.24
C ILE A 119 -8.81 -3.83 -6.59
N PHE A 120 -9.59 -4.34 -5.66
CA PHE A 120 -11.05 -4.34 -5.64
C PHE A 120 -11.50 -3.19 -4.75
N ALA A 121 -12.31 -2.29 -5.23
CA ALA A 121 -12.72 -1.09 -4.50
C ALA A 121 -14.22 -1.08 -4.25
N ALA A 122 -14.62 -0.60 -3.08
CA ALA A 122 -16.00 -0.17 -2.86
C ALA A 122 -16.29 1.12 -3.64
N GLY A 123 -17.56 1.35 -4.01
CA GLY A 123 -17.94 2.55 -4.76
C GLY A 123 -17.65 3.87 -4.02
N ASP A 124 -17.60 3.84 -2.68
CA ASP A 124 -17.27 4.98 -1.83
C ASP A 124 -15.77 5.17 -1.58
N ALA A 125 -14.92 4.26 -2.07
CA ALA A 125 -13.48 4.30 -1.82
C ALA A 125 -12.83 5.56 -2.41
N LYS A 126 -11.87 6.10 -1.66
CA LYS A 126 -11.05 7.26 -2.03
C LYS A 126 -9.57 6.88 -1.95
N PHE A 127 -8.83 7.17 -3.00
CA PHE A 127 -7.41 6.88 -3.14
C PHE A 127 -6.63 8.17 -3.28
N GLY A 128 -5.60 8.39 -2.48
CA GLY A 128 -4.85 9.65 -2.53
C GLY A 128 -3.49 9.58 -1.86
N GLN A 129 -2.64 10.56 -2.22
CA GLN A 129 -1.32 10.76 -1.64
C GLN A 129 -1.23 12.19 -1.10
N PRO A 130 -1.73 12.44 0.13
CA PRO A 130 -1.84 13.79 0.67
C PRO A 130 -0.53 14.36 1.22
N GLU A 131 0.58 13.62 1.17
CA GLU A 131 1.87 13.93 1.80
C GLU A 131 2.40 15.31 1.40
N ILE A 132 2.19 15.74 0.16
CA ILE A 132 2.65 17.05 -0.33
C ILE A 132 2.04 18.22 0.48
N ARG A 133 0.86 18.03 1.05
CA ARG A 133 0.21 19.02 1.92
C ARG A 133 0.90 19.17 3.27
N LEU A 134 1.74 18.19 3.62
CA LEU A 134 2.56 18.17 4.83
C LEU A 134 4.00 18.61 4.56
N GLY A 135 4.29 19.14 3.37
CA GLY A 135 5.64 19.53 2.97
C GLY A 135 6.58 18.36 2.69
N VAL A 136 6.02 17.15 2.54
CA VAL A 136 6.78 15.95 2.18
C VAL A 136 6.14 15.27 0.96
N PHE A 137 6.74 14.21 0.43
CA PHE A 137 6.15 13.42 -0.66
C PHE A 137 6.10 11.94 -0.28
N ALA A 138 5.32 11.15 -1.02
CA ALA A 138 5.17 9.71 -0.83
C ALA A 138 6.22 8.95 -1.68
N PRO A 139 7.30 8.39 -1.09
CA PRO A 139 8.41 7.85 -1.88
C PRO A 139 8.03 6.64 -2.72
N ALA A 140 7.41 5.61 -2.13
CA ALA A 140 7.04 4.43 -2.89
C ALA A 140 5.95 4.74 -3.92
N ALA A 141 4.98 5.61 -3.59
CA ALA A 141 3.95 6.03 -4.55
C ALA A 141 4.54 6.83 -5.73
N SER A 142 5.59 7.62 -5.51
CA SER A 142 6.30 8.34 -6.58
C SER A 142 6.94 7.40 -7.61
N VAL A 143 7.12 6.14 -7.26
CA VAL A 143 7.60 5.09 -8.16
C VAL A 143 6.45 4.25 -8.70
N LEU A 144 5.55 3.79 -7.83
CA LEU A 144 4.52 2.81 -8.20
C LEU A 144 3.36 3.42 -8.99
N LEU A 145 2.95 4.66 -8.67
CA LEU A 145 1.85 5.30 -9.41
C LEU A 145 2.18 5.47 -10.90
N PRO A 146 3.31 6.09 -11.29
CA PRO A 146 3.63 6.22 -12.72
C PRO A 146 3.67 4.88 -13.46
N LEU A 147 4.14 3.82 -12.80
CA LEU A 147 4.19 2.46 -13.36
C LEU A 147 2.80 1.82 -13.51
N ARG A 148 1.81 2.24 -12.71
CA ARG A 148 0.45 1.67 -12.73
C ARG A 148 -0.54 2.48 -13.56
N ILE A 149 -0.50 3.81 -13.46
CA ILE A 149 -1.52 4.71 -14.02
C ILE A 149 -0.98 5.70 -15.04
N GLY A 150 0.32 5.60 -15.36
CA GLY A 150 1.00 6.53 -16.26
C GLY A 150 1.39 7.84 -15.57
N GLN A 151 2.34 8.56 -16.21
CA GLN A 151 3.01 9.71 -15.62
C GLN A 151 2.05 10.86 -15.28
N ALA A 152 1.20 11.26 -16.20
CA ALA A 152 0.33 12.44 -16.03
C ALA A 152 -0.67 12.28 -14.87
N ALA A 153 -1.32 11.12 -14.76
CA ALA A 153 -2.26 10.85 -13.68
C ALA A 153 -1.55 10.74 -12.32
N ALA A 154 -0.35 10.16 -12.31
CA ALA A 154 0.47 10.07 -11.11
C ALA A 154 0.92 11.47 -10.63
N GLU A 155 1.40 12.33 -11.52
CA GLU A 155 1.81 13.70 -11.21
C GLU A 155 0.64 14.53 -10.65
N ASP A 156 -0.54 14.43 -11.26
CA ASP A 156 -1.73 15.12 -10.76
C ASP A 156 -2.05 14.70 -9.30
N MET A 157 -2.03 13.42 -8.99
CA MET A 157 -2.28 12.95 -7.62
C MET A 157 -1.18 13.38 -6.64
N LEU A 158 0.10 13.24 -7.03
CA LEU A 158 1.25 13.49 -6.17
C LEU A 158 1.49 14.98 -5.90
N PHE A 159 1.27 15.84 -6.89
CA PHE A 159 1.53 17.29 -6.75
C PHE A 159 0.35 18.02 -6.11
N SER A 160 -0.89 17.60 -6.41
CA SER A 160 -2.08 18.20 -5.80
C SER A 160 -2.38 17.67 -4.40
N GLY A 161 -1.94 16.44 -4.10
CA GLY A 161 -2.34 15.71 -2.89
C GLY A 161 -3.83 15.40 -2.85
N ARG A 162 -4.54 15.49 -3.99
CA ARG A 162 -5.98 15.18 -4.05
C ARG A 162 -6.24 13.68 -3.95
N SER A 163 -7.44 13.34 -3.57
CA SER A 163 -7.93 11.97 -3.68
C SER A 163 -8.80 11.83 -4.91
N ILE A 164 -8.71 10.67 -5.56
CA ILE A 164 -9.59 10.22 -6.63
C ILE A 164 -10.63 9.24 -6.08
N ASP A 165 -11.80 9.18 -6.69
CA ASP A 165 -12.81 8.20 -6.31
C ASP A 165 -12.60 6.86 -7.03
N ALA A 166 -13.42 5.86 -6.68
CA ALA A 166 -13.30 4.51 -7.22
C ALA A 166 -13.50 4.46 -8.75
N ALA A 167 -14.36 5.31 -9.31
CA ALA A 167 -14.61 5.37 -10.74
C ALA A 167 -13.41 5.95 -11.50
N GLU A 168 -12.86 7.06 -11.02
CA GLU A 168 -11.65 7.67 -11.57
C GLU A 168 -10.47 6.71 -11.43
N ALA A 169 -10.30 6.08 -10.26
CA ALA A 169 -9.25 5.10 -9.99
C ALA A 169 -9.31 3.89 -10.95
N LYS A 170 -10.52 3.44 -11.31
CA LYS A 170 -10.71 2.40 -12.32
C LYS A 170 -10.36 2.90 -13.73
N ASN A 171 -10.76 4.11 -14.07
CA ASN A 171 -10.51 4.68 -15.40
C ASN A 171 -9.01 4.88 -15.67
N VAL A 172 -8.22 5.26 -14.66
CA VAL A 172 -6.76 5.39 -14.79
C VAL A 172 -6.00 4.08 -14.61
N GLY A 173 -6.68 2.98 -14.26
CA GLY A 173 -6.05 1.65 -14.12
C GLY A 173 -5.45 1.36 -12.74
N LEU A 174 -5.69 2.20 -11.72
CA LEU A 174 -5.26 1.93 -10.35
C LEU A 174 -6.09 0.80 -9.72
N VAL A 175 -7.39 0.82 -9.95
CA VAL A 175 -8.36 -0.16 -9.46
C VAL A 175 -8.81 -1.07 -10.61
N THR A 176 -8.86 -2.37 -10.37
CA THR A 176 -9.30 -3.35 -11.38
C THR A 176 -10.79 -3.61 -11.35
N HIS A 177 -11.40 -3.59 -10.17
CA HIS A 177 -12.82 -3.88 -9.99
C HIS A 177 -13.46 -2.91 -8.99
N VAL A 178 -14.67 -2.43 -9.32
CA VAL A 178 -15.51 -1.64 -8.42
C VAL A 178 -16.80 -2.41 -8.15
N SER A 179 -17.17 -2.55 -6.88
CA SER A 179 -18.38 -3.26 -6.44
C SER A 179 -18.87 -2.69 -5.10
N ASP A 180 -20.08 -3.02 -4.69
CA ASP A 180 -20.61 -2.63 -3.37
C ASP A 180 -19.89 -3.35 -2.23
N ASP A 181 -19.46 -4.59 -2.46
CA ASP A 181 -18.64 -5.37 -1.52
C ASP A 181 -17.35 -5.84 -2.20
N PRO A 182 -16.24 -5.11 -2.00
CA PRO A 182 -14.96 -5.45 -2.63
C PRO A 182 -14.34 -6.75 -2.09
N GLU A 183 -14.62 -7.13 -0.85
CA GLU A 183 -14.16 -8.40 -0.29
C GLU A 183 -14.86 -9.57 -0.98
N ALA A 184 -16.19 -9.54 -1.05
CA ALA A 184 -16.97 -10.56 -1.74
C ALA A 184 -16.59 -10.65 -3.23
N ALA A 185 -16.36 -9.51 -3.89
CA ALA A 185 -15.92 -9.48 -5.28
C ALA A 185 -14.53 -10.13 -5.47
N ALA A 186 -13.59 -9.87 -4.57
CA ALA A 186 -12.26 -10.48 -4.60
C ALA A 186 -12.32 -11.99 -4.36
N LEU A 187 -13.16 -12.45 -3.43
CA LEU A 187 -13.39 -13.87 -3.17
C LEU A 187 -14.02 -14.57 -4.37
N ALA A 188 -15.05 -13.98 -4.97
CA ALA A 188 -15.68 -14.53 -6.17
C ALA A 188 -14.71 -14.58 -7.35
N TRP A 189 -13.84 -13.57 -7.49
CA TRP A 189 -12.78 -13.57 -8.50
C TRP A 189 -11.76 -14.68 -8.24
N PHE A 190 -11.34 -14.87 -6.99
CA PHE A 190 -10.45 -15.98 -6.61
C PHE A 190 -11.06 -17.33 -6.98
N ASP A 191 -12.32 -17.58 -6.60
CA ASP A 191 -13.01 -18.84 -6.88
C ASP A 191 -13.11 -19.11 -8.39
N ARG A 192 -13.41 -18.09 -9.18
CA ARG A 192 -13.57 -18.23 -10.64
C ARG A 192 -12.23 -18.34 -11.37
N GLU A 193 -11.22 -17.55 -10.95
CA GLU A 193 -10.01 -17.37 -11.75
C GLU A 193 -8.80 -18.13 -11.21
N LEU A 194 -8.69 -18.39 -9.91
CA LEU A 194 -7.52 -19.03 -9.32
C LEU A 194 -7.78 -20.42 -8.75
N ALA A 195 -8.96 -20.69 -8.24
CA ALA A 195 -9.27 -21.99 -7.66
C ALA A 195 -8.99 -23.14 -8.66
N GLY A 196 -8.34 -24.19 -8.18
CA GLY A 196 -7.97 -25.33 -9.00
C GLY A 196 -6.74 -25.16 -9.91
N LYS A 197 -6.09 -23.98 -9.90
CA LYS A 197 -4.84 -23.78 -10.63
C LYS A 197 -3.63 -24.32 -9.85
N SER A 198 -2.54 -24.57 -10.57
CA SER A 198 -1.26 -24.95 -9.97
C SER A 198 -0.60 -23.71 -9.33
N SER A 199 -0.32 -23.77 -8.02
CA SER A 199 0.42 -22.69 -7.33
C SER A 199 1.83 -22.49 -7.91
N ALA A 200 2.50 -23.57 -8.32
CA ALA A 200 3.82 -23.47 -8.94
C ALA A 200 3.76 -22.76 -10.30
N ALA A 201 2.75 -23.07 -11.13
CA ALA A 201 2.57 -22.40 -12.42
C ALA A 201 2.21 -20.93 -12.25
N LEU A 202 1.35 -20.59 -11.27
CA LEU A 202 1.02 -19.19 -10.94
C LEU A 202 2.24 -18.41 -10.45
N ALA A 203 3.10 -19.01 -9.62
CA ALA A 203 4.32 -18.37 -9.16
C ALA A 203 5.26 -18.04 -10.32
N CYS A 204 5.46 -18.98 -11.26
CA CYS A 204 6.26 -18.75 -12.46
C CYS A 204 5.66 -17.67 -13.37
N ALA A 205 4.34 -17.71 -13.60
CA ALA A 205 3.66 -16.69 -14.41
C ALA A 205 3.77 -15.30 -13.78
N LEU A 206 3.58 -15.20 -12.45
CA LEU A 206 3.73 -13.96 -11.72
C LEU A 206 5.16 -13.40 -11.78
N ALA A 207 6.16 -14.27 -11.60
CA ALA A 207 7.56 -13.89 -11.72
C ALA A 207 7.89 -13.36 -13.11
N ALA A 208 7.41 -14.03 -14.18
CA ALA A 208 7.62 -13.61 -15.55
C ALA A 208 7.01 -12.25 -15.86
N VAL A 209 5.74 -12.01 -15.44
CA VAL A 209 5.04 -10.74 -15.65
C VAL A 209 5.67 -9.60 -14.84
N ARG A 210 6.22 -9.88 -13.67
CA ARG A 210 6.73 -8.87 -12.73
C ARG A 210 8.22 -8.60 -12.81
N GLN A 211 8.96 -9.38 -13.59
CA GLN A 211 10.43 -9.32 -13.59
C GLN A 211 10.98 -7.90 -13.71
N GLU A 212 10.63 -7.19 -14.76
CA GLU A 212 11.09 -5.82 -15.00
C GLU A 212 10.43 -4.80 -14.06
N TYR A 213 9.13 -4.98 -13.79
CA TYR A 213 8.38 -4.12 -12.88
C TYR A 213 9.00 -4.12 -11.47
N VAL A 214 9.30 -5.30 -10.92
CA VAL A 214 9.89 -5.45 -9.58
C VAL A 214 11.32 -4.92 -9.56
N ALA A 215 12.13 -5.24 -10.56
CA ALA A 215 13.50 -4.74 -10.64
C ALA A 215 13.55 -3.21 -10.67
N THR A 216 12.69 -2.60 -11.49
CA THR A 216 12.56 -1.15 -11.59
C THR A 216 12.04 -0.54 -10.29
N ALA A 217 10.97 -1.09 -9.71
CA ALA A 217 10.40 -0.59 -8.47
C ALA A 217 11.42 -0.63 -7.33
N LYS A 218 12.10 -1.75 -7.13
CA LYS A 218 13.09 -1.94 -6.07
C LYS A 218 14.25 -0.93 -6.16
N ARG A 219 14.83 -0.78 -7.36
CA ARG A 219 15.90 0.19 -7.60
C ARG A 219 15.44 1.63 -7.37
N ARG A 220 14.29 1.99 -7.95
CA ARG A 220 13.75 3.35 -7.89
C ARG A 220 13.28 3.75 -6.50
N ILE A 221 12.69 2.83 -5.74
CA ILE A 221 12.29 3.09 -4.34
C ILE A 221 13.52 3.45 -3.50
N ALA A 222 14.63 2.72 -3.66
CA ALA A 222 15.87 3.03 -2.94
C ALA A 222 16.43 4.42 -3.30
N GLU A 223 16.42 4.79 -4.60
CA GLU A 223 16.86 6.10 -5.08
C GLU A 223 15.98 7.23 -4.51
N VAL A 224 14.67 7.04 -4.47
CA VAL A 224 13.70 8.04 -4.00
C VAL A 224 13.71 8.15 -2.47
N GLU A 225 13.94 7.04 -1.75
CA GLU A 225 14.18 7.05 -0.30
C GLU A 225 15.40 7.92 0.04
N GLN A 226 16.49 7.75 -0.71
CA GLN A 226 17.68 8.56 -0.54
C GLN A 226 17.42 10.05 -0.80
N LEU A 227 16.68 10.37 -1.88
CA LEU A 227 16.23 11.74 -2.16
C LEU A 227 15.42 12.34 -1.01
N TYR A 228 14.53 11.55 -0.42
CA TYR A 228 13.72 11.95 0.72
C TYR A 228 14.59 12.26 1.95
N LEU A 229 15.46 11.33 2.32
CA LEU A 229 16.28 11.46 3.53
C LEU A 229 17.38 12.52 3.41
N GLU A 230 18.08 12.56 2.26
CA GLU A 230 19.27 13.39 2.11
C GLU A 230 18.97 14.82 1.65
N ARG A 231 17.84 15.03 0.97
CA ARG A 231 17.48 16.34 0.43
C ARG A 231 16.24 16.92 1.08
N LEU A 232 15.10 16.22 1.02
CA LEU A 232 13.83 16.75 1.51
C LEU A 232 13.88 16.99 3.02
N MET A 233 14.28 15.99 3.80
CA MET A 233 14.30 16.08 5.27
C MET A 233 15.32 17.06 5.85
N ARG A 234 16.17 17.64 4.99
CA ARG A 234 17.06 18.76 5.36
C ARG A 234 16.41 20.13 5.17
N THR A 235 15.24 20.20 4.55
CA THR A 235 14.51 21.45 4.39
C THR A 235 13.79 21.84 5.68
N HIS A 236 13.69 23.15 5.90
CA HIS A 236 12.84 23.68 6.99
C HIS A 236 11.40 23.23 6.80
N ASP A 237 10.88 23.29 5.59
CA ASP A 237 9.46 23.12 5.30
C ASP A 237 8.98 21.67 5.53
N ALA A 238 9.82 20.67 5.31
CA ALA A 238 9.46 19.28 5.63
C ALA A 238 9.19 19.07 7.12
N THR A 239 10.08 19.59 7.98
CA THR A 239 9.91 19.50 9.44
C THR A 239 8.76 20.37 9.93
N GLU A 240 8.62 21.58 9.37
CA GLU A 240 7.52 22.49 9.71
C GLU A 240 6.16 21.89 9.38
N GLY A 241 5.99 21.32 8.18
CA GLY A 241 4.72 20.74 7.75
C GLY A 241 4.26 19.58 8.63
N LEU A 242 5.17 18.67 8.95
CA LEU A 242 4.89 17.56 9.86
C LEU A 242 4.50 18.05 11.27
N ASN A 243 5.27 18.98 11.84
CA ASN A 243 5.00 19.55 13.16
C ASN A 243 3.69 20.35 13.17
N ALA A 244 3.40 21.13 12.14
CA ALA A 244 2.16 21.89 12.01
C ALA A 244 0.94 20.98 12.00
N PHE A 245 1.01 19.86 11.26
CA PHE A 245 -0.06 18.85 11.23
C PHE A 245 -0.29 18.24 12.62
N LEU A 246 0.76 17.80 13.30
CA LEU A 246 0.67 17.22 14.64
C LEU A 246 0.11 18.22 15.66
N ALA A 247 0.51 19.49 15.55
CA ALA A 247 0.00 20.58 16.38
C ALA A 247 -1.37 21.10 15.95
N LYS A 248 -1.97 20.55 14.89
CA LYS A 248 -3.26 20.98 14.31
C LYS A 248 -3.31 22.49 14.01
N ARG A 249 -2.24 23.04 13.47
CA ARG A 249 -2.12 24.43 13.06
C ARG A 249 -1.73 24.54 11.57
N PRO A 250 -1.96 25.66 10.92
CA PRO A 250 -1.42 25.92 9.58
C PRO A 250 0.09 25.88 9.57
N ALA A 251 0.67 25.33 8.50
CA ALA A 251 2.10 25.36 8.27
C ALA A 251 2.56 26.76 7.80
N GLN A 252 3.78 27.12 8.16
CA GLN A 252 4.42 28.39 7.79
C GLN A 252 5.62 28.10 6.88
N TRP A 253 5.37 28.08 5.57
CA TRP A 253 6.37 27.75 4.57
C TRP A 253 7.44 28.86 4.45
N GLN A 254 8.71 28.47 4.42
CA GLN A 254 9.85 29.34 4.17
C GLN A 254 10.50 29.06 2.81
N HIS A 255 10.03 28.03 2.08
CA HIS A 255 10.52 27.62 0.77
C HIS A 255 12.03 27.25 0.76
N ARG A 256 12.50 26.68 1.83
CA ARG A 256 13.89 26.26 2.02
C ARG A 256 14.05 25.05 2.92
#